data_bdb82c50a2964d78911561683c49f59e
#
_entry.id   bdb82c50a2964d78911561683c49f59e
#
_cell.length_a   1.000
_cell.length_b   1.000
_cell.length_c   1.000
_cell.angle_alpha   90.00
_cell.angle_beta   90.00
_cell.angle_gamma   90.00
#
_symmetry.space_group_name_H-M   'P 1'
#
loop_
_entity.id
_entity.type
_entity.pdbx_description
1 polymer ?
#
loop_
_entity_poly.entity_id
_entity_poly.type
_entity_poly.pdbx_seq_one_letter_code
_entity_poly.pdbx_strand_id
1 'polypeptide(L)'
;MSSPSSLDFYDAELRAHHEHLRAAYGIGPGDEVLDIGCGTGLTTREAARGAAPGRVVGVDVSQRMLERARQLTAAEGLGNVRYELGDAQVHRFEPASFDVAISRFGTMFFSDPNAAFANIAGALRPEGRLVLLVWQRLEHNHWVQAIDAALGDAAQSPPPGADPFSLGDAQATARILERAGFDAPRFQDVHEPVLYGHDLDAALAIVRGFQSTSAALANLNDDEAAGAVERLRSTLAGHDTNERGVALDSRSWLITATRRRDDA
;
A
#
# COMPACT_ATOMS: atom_id res chain seq x y z
N MET A 1 27.05 9.85 1.17
CA MET A 1 25.59 9.76 0.97
C MET A 1 25.17 8.42 1.53
N SER A 2 24.34 8.40 2.57
CA SER A 2 23.87 7.14 3.18
C SER A 2 22.96 6.43 2.17
N SER A 3 23.17 5.14 1.96
CA SER A 3 22.27 4.32 1.14
C SER A 3 20.83 4.45 1.65
N PRO A 4 19.83 4.59 0.77
CA PRO A 4 18.44 4.64 1.19
C PRO A 4 18.13 3.38 2.04
N SER A 5 17.44 3.56 3.15
CA SER A 5 17.02 2.42 3.96
C SER A 5 16.02 1.59 3.12
N SER A 6 15.93 0.29 3.38
CA SER A 6 14.92 -0.56 2.71
C SER A 6 13.48 -0.04 2.88
N LEU A 7 13.24 0.82 3.86
CA LEU A 7 11.95 1.47 4.12
C LEU A 7 11.65 2.63 3.16
N ASP A 8 12.68 3.35 2.70
CA ASP A 8 12.52 4.49 1.78
C ASP A 8 12.31 3.99 0.33
N PHE A 9 12.59 2.72 0.07
CA PHE A 9 12.47 2.10 -1.24
C PHE A 9 11.03 1.98 -1.71
N TYR A 10 10.09 1.58 -0.83
CA TYR A 10 8.67 1.45 -1.16
C TYR A 10 8.07 2.72 -1.80
N ASP A 11 8.57 3.88 -1.41
CA ASP A 11 8.07 5.16 -1.92
C ASP A 11 8.57 5.43 -3.34
N ALA A 12 9.79 5.00 -3.68
CA ALA A 12 10.34 5.13 -5.02
C ALA A 12 9.75 4.09 -5.99
N GLU A 13 9.58 2.86 -5.52
CA GLU A 13 9.03 1.71 -6.24
C GLU A 13 7.62 1.99 -6.78
N LEU A 14 6.77 2.59 -5.95
CA LEU A 14 5.35 2.80 -6.22
C LEU A 14 5.00 4.27 -6.56
N ARG A 15 5.97 5.03 -7.02
CA ARG A 15 5.81 6.46 -7.27
C ARG A 15 4.71 6.77 -8.30
N ALA A 16 4.69 6.06 -9.41
CA ALA A 16 3.68 6.26 -10.44
C ALA A 16 2.26 5.94 -9.91
N HIS A 17 2.13 4.83 -9.19
CA HIS A 17 0.88 4.47 -8.52
C HIS A 17 0.43 5.53 -7.50
N HIS A 18 1.38 6.09 -6.74
CA HIS A 18 1.10 7.13 -5.76
C HIS A 18 0.53 8.41 -6.38
N GLU A 19 0.98 8.78 -7.59
CA GLU A 19 0.48 9.96 -8.31
C GLU A 19 -1.01 9.82 -8.64
N HIS A 20 -1.49 8.63 -9.00
CA HIS A 20 -2.92 8.35 -9.20
C HIS A 20 -3.73 8.54 -7.91
N LEU A 21 -3.24 8.00 -6.79
CA LEU A 21 -3.90 8.19 -5.48
C LEU A 21 -3.97 9.67 -5.12
N ARG A 22 -2.86 10.39 -5.25
CA ARG A 22 -2.75 11.82 -4.95
C ARG A 22 -3.71 12.66 -5.77
N ALA A 23 -3.87 12.34 -7.05
CA ALA A 23 -4.81 13.03 -7.93
C ALA A 23 -6.29 12.81 -7.54
N ALA A 24 -6.58 11.69 -6.88
CA ALA A 24 -7.96 11.25 -6.61
C ALA A 24 -8.48 11.64 -5.21
N TYR A 25 -7.62 11.80 -4.19
CA TYR A 25 -8.13 11.99 -2.84
C TYR A 25 -8.78 13.35 -2.59
N GLY A 26 -8.53 14.35 -3.43
CA GLY A 26 -9.23 15.65 -3.41
C GLY A 26 -9.17 16.35 -2.04
N ILE A 27 -8.07 16.19 -1.30
CA ILE A 27 -7.87 16.81 0.02
C ILE A 27 -7.71 18.30 -0.15
N GLY A 28 -8.49 19.06 0.62
CA GLY A 28 -8.47 20.52 0.63
C GLY A 28 -8.21 21.12 2.01
N PRO A 29 -7.99 22.45 2.07
CA PRO A 29 -7.75 23.15 3.32
C PRO A 29 -8.87 22.94 4.35
N GLY A 30 -8.50 22.51 5.54
CA GLY A 30 -9.42 22.26 6.65
C GLY A 30 -9.90 20.80 6.76
N ASP A 31 -9.62 19.94 5.79
CA ASP A 31 -9.99 18.51 5.87
C ASP A 31 -9.30 17.83 7.05
N GLU A 32 -10.03 16.99 7.77
CA GLU A 32 -9.53 16.04 8.74
C GLU A 32 -9.33 14.70 8.02
N VAL A 33 -8.09 14.21 7.94
CA VAL A 33 -7.73 13.07 7.09
C VAL A 33 -7.25 11.90 7.92
N LEU A 34 -7.71 10.69 7.58
CA LEU A 34 -7.23 9.41 8.12
C LEU A 34 -6.42 8.66 7.05
N ASP A 35 -5.15 8.38 7.30
CA ASP A 35 -4.29 7.58 6.43
C ASP A 35 -4.07 6.19 7.04
N ILE A 36 -4.60 5.15 6.38
CA ILE A 36 -4.67 3.78 6.89
C ILE A 36 -3.54 2.94 6.30
N GLY A 37 -2.73 2.32 7.17
CA GLY A 37 -1.51 1.63 6.77
C GLY A 37 -0.49 2.64 6.24
N CYS A 38 -0.28 3.72 6.99
CA CYS A 38 0.47 4.89 6.54
C CYS A 38 1.97 4.64 6.33
N GLY A 39 2.52 3.54 6.84
CA GLY A 39 3.92 3.15 6.69
C GLY A 39 4.89 4.25 7.15
N THR A 40 5.82 4.63 6.29
CA THR A 40 6.79 5.72 6.53
C THR A 40 6.19 7.13 6.38
N GLY A 41 4.88 7.22 6.13
CA GLY A 41 4.11 8.46 6.16
C GLY A 41 4.27 9.36 4.94
N LEU A 42 4.65 8.86 3.76
CA LEU A 42 4.72 9.68 2.55
C LEU A 42 3.34 10.28 2.23
N THR A 43 2.32 9.43 2.10
CA THR A 43 0.94 9.84 1.82
C THR A 43 0.41 10.77 2.91
N THR A 44 0.69 10.46 4.18
CA THR A 44 0.32 11.28 5.34
C THR A 44 0.88 12.70 5.24
N ARG A 45 2.19 12.83 4.94
CA ARG A 45 2.85 14.15 4.84
C ARG A 45 2.35 14.97 3.66
N GLU A 46 2.10 14.33 2.52
CA GLU A 46 1.51 15.01 1.36
C GLU A 46 0.07 15.47 1.65
N ALA A 47 -0.73 14.61 2.25
CA ALA A 47 -2.08 14.96 2.71
C ALA A 47 -2.06 16.14 3.68
N ALA A 48 -1.10 16.17 4.61
CA ALA A 48 -0.96 17.24 5.60
C ALA A 48 -0.71 18.62 4.98
N ARG A 49 0.07 18.66 3.89
CA ARG A 49 0.29 19.92 3.17
C ARG A 49 -0.98 20.43 2.49
N GLY A 50 -1.79 19.49 1.93
CA GLY A 50 -3.06 19.84 1.30
C GLY A 50 -4.17 20.19 2.29
N ALA A 51 -4.21 19.53 3.45
CA ALA A 51 -5.23 19.68 4.47
C ALA A 51 -5.05 20.92 5.34
N ALA A 52 -3.85 21.51 5.42
CA ALA A 52 -3.59 22.62 6.33
C ALA A 52 -4.61 23.76 6.19
N PRO A 53 -5.23 24.25 7.30
CA PRO A 53 -4.95 24.03 8.73
C PRO A 53 -5.60 22.75 9.33
N GLY A 54 -6.28 21.93 8.56
CA GLY A 54 -6.81 20.63 8.98
C GLY A 54 -5.70 19.65 9.37
N ARG A 55 -6.05 18.53 9.95
CA ARG A 55 -5.12 17.55 10.54
C ARG A 55 -5.12 16.22 9.80
N VAL A 56 -4.01 15.51 9.89
CA VAL A 56 -3.88 14.17 9.34
C VAL A 56 -3.46 13.18 10.44
N VAL A 57 -4.19 12.09 10.55
CA VAL A 57 -3.85 10.97 11.44
C VAL A 57 -3.42 9.80 10.57
N GLY A 58 -2.16 9.36 10.72
CA GLY A 58 -1.66 8.14 10.11
C GLY A 58 -1.70 6.98 11.11
N VAL A 59 -2.29 5.85 10.72
CA VAL A 59 -2.37 4.63 11.55
C VAL A 59 -1.62 3.50 10.86
N ASP A 60 -0.76 2.80 11.61
CA ASP A 60 -0.03 1.61 11.12
C ASP A 60 0.22 0.63 12.26
N VAL A 61 0.33 -0.66 11.95
CA VAL A 61 0.65 -1.72 12.92
C VAL A 61 2.14 -1.81 13.25
N SER A 62 3.00 -1.15 12.46
CA SER A 62 4.45 -1.21 12.57
C SER A 62 5.01 -0.01 13.34
N GLN A 63 5.39 -0.22 14.60
CA GLN A 63 6.07 0.79 15.40
C GLN A 63 7.32 1.36 14.70
N ARG A 64 8.10 0.50 14.03
CA ARG A 64 9.31 0.90 13.29
C ARG A 64 8.99 1.85 12.12
N MET A 65 7.92 1.58 11.37
CA MET A 65 7.48 2.46 10.28
C MET A 65 7.05 3.82 10.83
N LEU A 66 6.29 3.83 11.93
CA LEU A 66 5.81 5.06 12.55
C LEU A 66 6.96 5.90 13.15
N GLU A 67 7.98 5.27 13.68
CA GLU A 67 9.19 6.00 14.14
C GLU A 67 9.86 6.72 12.96
N ARG A 68 10.02 6.03 11.83
CA ARG A 68 10.54 6.63 10.61
C ARG A 68 9.65 7.75 10.09
N ALA A 69 8.34 7.54 10.08
CA ALA A 69 7.35 8.55 9.68
C ALA A 69 7.46 9.84 10.51
N ARG A 70 7.56 9.71 11.84
CA ARG A 70 7.74 10.87 12.76
C ARG A 70 9.03 11.63 12.47
N GLN A 71 10.14 10.92 12.22
CA GLN A 71 11.42 11.54 11.88
C GLN A 71 11.33 12.36 10.59
N LEU A 72 10.74 11.78 9.54
CA LEU A 72 10.58 12.45 8.26
C LEU A 72 9.63 13.65 8.36
N THR A 73 8.53 13.51 9.09
CA THR A 73 7.56 14.59 9.32
C THR A 73 8.18 15.76 10.08
N ALA A 74 8.98 15.49 11.11
CA ALA A 74 9.69 16.51 11.87
C ALA A 74 10.74 17.22 11.00
N ALA A 75 11.47 16.49 10.16
CA ALA A 75 12.44 17.05 9.23
C ALA A 75 11.80 17.99 8.18
N GLU A 76 10.54 17.74 7.81
CA GLU A 76 9.75 18.57 6.92
C GLU A 76 8.99 19.71 7.62
N GLY A 77 9.06 19.81 8.96
CA GLY A 77 8.43 20.87 9.76
C GLY A 77 6.91 20.83 9.77
N LEU A 78 6.28 19.69 9.51
CA LEU A 78 4.82 19.53 9.48
C LEU A 78 4.27 19.38 10.90
N GLY A 79 3.46 20.33 11.36
CA GLY A 79 2.88 20.37 12.71
C GLY A 79 1.45 19.81 12.82
N ASN A 80 0.80 19.51 11.70
CA ASN A 80 -0.59 19.07 11.64
C ASN A 80 -0.73 17.53 11.39
N VAL A 81 0.30 16.75 11.72
CA VAL A 81 0.32 15.30 11.56
C VAL A 81 0.43 14.61 12.92
N ARG A 82 -0.36 13.54 13.10
CA ARG A 82 -0.26 12.60 14.21
C ARG A 82 -0.13 11.18 13.70
N TYR A 83 0.70 10.36 14.35
CA TYR A 83 0.85 8.93 14.04
C TYR A 83 0.45 8.08 15.23
N GLU A 84 -0.41 7.10 14.99
CA GLU A 84 -0.95 6.17 15.99
C GLU A 84 -0.59 4.73 15.63
N LEU A 85 -0.10 3.98 16.64
CA LEU A 85 0.13 2.55 16.51
C LEU A 85 -1.19 1.82 16.71
N GLY A 86 -1.64 1.06 15.72
CA GLY A 86 -2.89 0.34 15.83
C GLY A 86 -3.24 -0.44 14.57
N ASP A 87 -4.07 -1.46 14.77
CA ASP A 87 -4.75 -2.18 13.70
C ASP A 87 -6.08 -1.48 13.40
N ALA A 88 -6.21 -0.92 12.20
CA ALA A 88 -7.40 -0.17 11.80
C ALA A 88 -8.70 -0.99 11.84
N GLN A 89 -8.64 -2.32 11.88
CA GLN A 89 -9.81 -3.18 12.07
C GLN A 89 -10.49 -2.97 13.42
N VAL A 90 -9.69 -2.71 14.47
CA VAL A 90 -10.15 -2.67 15.86
C VAL A 90 -9.73 -1.39 16.60
N HIS A 91 -8.98 -0.53 15.92
CA HIS A 91 -8.54 0.76 16.47
C HIS A 91 -9.76 1.62 16.79
N ARG A 92 -9.74 2.27 17.96
CA ARG A 92 -10.85 3.14 18.40
C ARG A 92 -10.67 4.54 17.80
N PHE A 93 -11.21 4.72 16.63
CA PHE A 93 -11.32 6.04 16.03
C PHE A 93 -12.42 6.87 16.72
N GLU A 94 -12.22 8.18 16.78
CA GLU A 94 -13.31 9.09 17.17
C GLU A 94 -14.39 9.07 16.07
N PRO A 95 -15.65 8.78 16.41
CA PRO A 95 -16.72 8.68 15.42
C PRO A 95 -16.94 9.97 14.65
N ALA A 96 -17.22 9.85 13.35
CA ALA A 96 -17.57 10.96 12.46
C ALA A 96 -16.60 12.16 12.55
N SER A 97 -15.30 11.89 12.67
CA SER A 97 -14.27 12.91 12.87
C SER A 97 -13.44 13.22 11.63
N PHE A 98 -13.49 12.37 10.59
CA PHE A 98 -12.70 12.54 9.39
C PHE A 98 -13.56 12.85 8.16
N ASP A 99 -13.04 13.73 7.29
CA ASP A 99 -13.65 14.07 6.01
C ASP A 99 -13.22 13.12 4.90
N VAL A 100 -11.98 12.59 5.01
CA VAL A 100 -11.37 11.69 4.04
C VAL A 100 -10.59 10.60 4.74
N ALA A 101 -10.81 9.35 4.33
CA ALA A 101 -9.93 8.22 4.63
C ALA A 101 -9.18 7.80 3.36
N ILE A 102 -7.86 7.67 3.46
CA ILE A 102 -6.99 7.27 2.36
C ILE A 102 -6.18 6.04 2.73
N SER A 103 -5.78 5.25 1.74
CA SER A 103 -4.82 4.17 1.94
C SER A 103 -4.07 3.87 0.65
N ARG A 104 -2.74 3.75 0.76
CA ARG A 104 -1.87 3.28 -0.31
C ARG A 104 -1.36 1.87 0.00
N PHE A 105 -1.98 0.85 -0.57
CA PHE A 105 -1.62 -0.56 -0.39
C PHE A 105 -1.61 -1.06 1.08
N GLY A 106 -2.31 -0.37 2.00
CA GLY A 106 -2.36 -0.74 3.41
C GLY A 106 -3.57 -1.62 3.77
N THR A 107 -4.71 -1.43 3.11
CA THR A 107 -5.99 -2.07 3.49
C THR A 107 -6.13 -3.53 3.03
N MET A 108 -5.24 -4.03 2.19
CA MET A 108 -5.28 -5.41 1.69
C MET A 108 -4.97 -6.48 2.76
N PHE A 109 -4.35 -6.07 3.86
CA PHE A 109 -3.85 -6.97 4.90
C PHE A 109 -4.81 -7.16 6.08
N PHE A 110 -6.06 -6.75 5.92
CA PHE A 110 -7.08 -6.99 6.93
C PHE A 110 -7.47 -8.48 6.99
N SER A 111 -7.48 -9.05 8.18
CA SER A 111 -7.97 -10.42 8.41
C SER A 111 -9.50 -10.50 8.32
N ASP A 112 -10.20 -9.43 8.68
CA ASP A 112 -11.63 -9.23 8.48
C ASP A 112 -11.91 -7.89 7.81
N PRO A 113 -11.92 -7.84 6.46
CA PRO A 113 -12.20 -6.62 5.72
C PRO A 113 -13.57 -6.01 6.02
N ASN A 114 -14.59 -6.82 6.35
CA ASN A 114 -15.93 -6.29 6.68
C ASN A 114 -15.87 -5.49 7.99
N ALA A 115 -15.25 -6.04 9.04
CA ALA A 115 -15.08 -5.32 10.30
C ALA A 115 -14.22 -4.07 10.14
N ALA A 116 -13.13 -4.17 9.38
CA ALA A 116 -12.21 -3.06 9.14
C ALA A 116 -12.91 -1.89 8.43
N PHE A 117 -13.60 -2.15 7.32
CA PHE A 117 -14.28 -1.08 6.58
C PHE A 117 -15.50 -0.52 7.31
N ALA A 118 -16.18 -1.33 8.14
CA ALA A 118 -17.23 -0.81 9.02
C ALA A 118 -16.68 0.16 10.07
N ASN A 119 -15.51 -0.16 10.65
CA ASN A 119 -14.82 0.72 11.60
C ASN A 119 -14.34 2.03 10.93
N ILE A 120 -13.79 1.93 9.73
CA ILE A 120 -13.38 3.09 8.93
C ILE A 120 -14.58 3.97 8.57
N ALA A 121 -15.70 3.36 8.14
CA ALA A 121 -16.94 4.10 7.87
C ALA A 121 -17.45 4.85 9.11
N GLY A 122 -17.38 4.21 10.29
CA GLY A 122 -17.73 4.85 11.57
C GLY A 122 -16.87 6.07 11.92
N ALA A 123 -15.60 6.06 11.51
CA ALA A 123 -14.67 7.17 11.70
C ALA A 123 -14.92 8.35 10.76
N LEU A 124 -15.41 8.10 9.56
CA LEU A 124 -15.75 9.13 8.59
C LEU A 124 -17.03 9.87 8.97
N ARG A 125 -17.12 11.14 8.66
CA ARG A 125 -18.36 11.92 8.67
C ARG A 125 -19.34 11.39 7.62
N PRO A 126 -20.67 11.60 7.78
CA PRO A 126 -21.61 11.41 6.68
C PRO A 126 -21.11 12.12 5.42
N GLU A 127 -21.19 11.46 4.26
CA GLU A 127 -20.62 11.92 2.97
C GLU A 127 -19.08 12.05 2.96
N GLY A 128 -18.40 11.58 4.00
CA GLY A 128 -16.94 11.46 4.01
C GLY A 128 -16.44 10.51 2.93
N ARG A 129 -15.28 10.81 2.38
CA ARG A 129 -14.70 10.11 1.22
C ARG A 129 -13.75 9.00 1.63
N LEU A 130 -13.78 7.90 0.91
CA LEU A 130 -12.79 6.82 0.99
C LEU A 130 -12.03 6.74 -0.34
N VAL A 131 -10.71 6.78 -0.30
CA VAL A 131 -9.87 6.64 -1.49
C VAL A 131 -8.75 5.64 -1.22
N LEU A 132 -8.78 4.53 -1.94
CA LEU A 132 -7.85 3.41 -1.75
C LEU A 132 -7.09 3.12 -3.03
N LEU A 133 -5.84 2.71 -2.88
CA LEU A 133 -5.06 2.09 -3.92
C LEU A 133 -4.69 0.66 -3.46
N VAL A 134 -5.14 -0.35 -4.20
CA VAL A 134 -4.94 -1.77 -3.88
C VAL A 134 -4.56 -2.55 -5.12
N TRP A 135 -3.81 -3.67 -4.98
CA TRP A 135 -3.52 -4.52 -6.12
C TRP A 135 -4.80 -5.15 -6.67
N GLN A 136 -4.86 -5.30 -7.99
CA GLN A 136 -5.81 -6.19 -8.65
C GLN A 136 -5.47 -7.64 -8.34
N ARG A 137 -6.23 -8.59 -8.85
CA ARG A 137 -5.98 -10.01 -8.67
C ARG A 137 -4.57 -10.40 -9.11
N LEU A 138 -4.02 -11.45 -8.51
CA LEU A 138 -2.70 -12.01 -8.80
C LEU A 138 -2.43 -12.19 -10.30
N GLU A 139 -3.41 -12.68 -11.04
CA GLU A 139 -3.29 -12.93 -12.49
C GLU A 139 -3.08 -11.67 -13.34
N HIS A 140 -3.31 -10.48 -12.78
CA HIS A 140 -3.06 -9.20 -13.43
C HIS A 140 -1.74 -8.54 -12.99
N ASN A 141 -0.98 -9.20 -12.10
CA ASN A 141 0.24 -8.65 -11.52
C ASN A 141 1.46 -9.48 -11.95
N HIS A 142 2.01 -9.13 -13.11
CA HIS A 142 3.13 -9.84 -13.70
C HIS A 142 4.37 -9.85 -12.79
N TRP A 143 4.58 -8.80 -12.00
CA TRP A 143 5.73 -8.70 -11.11
C TRP A 143 5.83 -9.87 -10.11
N VAL A 144 4.72 -10.25 -9.46
CA VAL A 144 4.75 -11.37 -8.51
C VAL A 144 4.84 -12.70 -9.24
N GLN A 145 4.13 -12.86 -10.36
CA GLN A 145 4.18 -14.09 -11.15
C GLN A 145 5.60 -14.39 -11.67
N ALA A 146 6.32 -13.35 -12.12
CA ALA A 146 7.69 -13.49 -12.59
C ALA A 146 8.65 -13.88 -11.44
N ILE A 147 8.50 -13.29 -10.26
CA ILE A 147 9.28 -13.63 -9.06
C ILE A 147 8.97 -15.06 -8.61
N ASP A 148 7.69 -15.43 -8.50
CA ASP A 148 7.28 -16.77 -8.06
C ASP A 148 7.74 -17.84 -9.06
N ALA A 149 7.64 -17.60 -10.36
CA ALA A 149 8.16 -18.50 -11.38
C ALA A 149 9.68 -18.71 -11.27
N ALA A 150 10.44 -17.66 -10.93
CA ALA A 150 11.88 -17.76 -10.71
C ALA A 150 12.23 -18.54 -9.43
N LEU A 151 11.41 -18.44 -8.38
CA LEU A 151 11.56 -19.21 -7.14
C LEU A 151 11.14 -20.68 -7.34
N GLY A 152 10.24 -20.97 -8.28
CA GLY A 152 9.74 -22.32 -8.55
C GLY A 152 9.00 -22.91 -7.34
N ASP A 153 9.30 -24.18 -7.01
CA ASP A 153 8.64 -24.91 -5.91
C ASP A 153 8.90 -24.28 -4.52
N ALA A 154 9.86 -23.36 -4.42
CA ALA A 154 10.12 -22.61 -3.19
C ALA A 154 9.14 -21.44 -2.98
N ALA A 155 8.43 -21.01 -4.02
CA ALA A 155 7.39 -19.98 -3.90
C ALA A 155 6.30 -20.43 -2.93
N GLN A 156 5.95 -19.58 -1.97
CA GLN A 156 4.99 -19.91 -0.94
C GLN A 156 3.76 -19.00 -1.07
N SER A 157 2.58 -19.59 -0.91
CA SER A 157 1.36 -18.79 -0.74
C SER A 157 1.45 -17.98 0.55
N PRO A 158 1.02 -16.71 0.54
CA PRO A 158 1.00 -15.90 1.74
C PRO A 158 0.09 -16.53 2.81
N PRO A 159 0.44 -16.41 4.10
CA PRO A 159 -0.43 -16.85 5.17
C PRO A 159 -1.74 -16.06 5.18
N PRO A 160 -2.82 -16.60 5.81
CA PRO A 160 -4.08 -15.87 5.96
C PRO A 160 -3.87 -14.47 6.58
N GLY A 161 -4.50 -13.45 5.98
CA GLY A 161 -4.34 -12.05 6.40
C GLY A 161 -3.05 -11.36 5.91
N ALA A 162 -2.26 -12.03 5.06
CA ALA A 162 -1.08 -11.45 4.43
C ALA A 162 -1.15 -11.49 2.88
N ASP A 163 -2.33 -11.78 2.32
CA ASP A 163 -2.54 -11.78 0.87
C ASP A 163 -2.66 -10.35 0.34
N PRO A 164 -1.67 -9.86 -0.43
CA PRO A 164 -1.71 -8.53 -1.02
C PRO A 164 -2.81 -8.37 -2.09
N PHE A 165 -3.43 -9.46 -2.54
CA PHE A 165 -4.47 -9.45 -3.57
C PHE A 165 -5.89 -9.63 -3.02
N SER A 166 -6.06 -9.62 -1.70
CA SER A 166 -7.34 -9.88 -1.00
C SER A 166 -8.50 -8.97 -1.45
N LEU A 167 -8.21 -7.74 -1.87
CA LEU A 167 -9.16 -6.76 -2.40
C LEU A 167 -9.11 -6.65 -3.94
N GLY A 168 -8.44 -7.56 -4.62
CA GLY A 168 -8.23 -7.51 -6.07
C GLY A 168 -9.46 -7.80 -6.92
N ASP A 169 -10.48 -8.48 -6.38
CA ASP A 169 -11.77 -8.68 -7.03
C ASP A 169 -12.67 -7.46 -6.81
N ALA A 170 -12.88 -6.67 -7.86
CA ALA A 170 -13.67 -5.45 -7.78
C ALA A 170 -15.11 -5.69 -7.29
N GLN A 171 -15.77 -6.80 -7.72
CA GLN A 171 -17.14 -7.08 -7.31
C GLN A 171 -17.23 -7.53 -5.85
N ALA A 172 -16.28 -8.35 -5.39
CA ALA A 172 -16.23 -8.77 -4.00
C ALA A 172 -15.93 -7.58 -3.09
N THR A 173 -14.97 -6.75 -3.46
CA THR A 173 -14.59 -5.54 -2.72
C THR A 173 -15.72 -4.51 -2.70
N ALA A 174 -16.46 -4.31 -3.80
CA ALA A 174 -17.63 -3.45 -3.82
C ALA A 174 -18.67 -3.91 -2.78
N ARG A 175 -18.99 -5.21 -2.73
CA ARG A 175 -19.92 -5.76 -1.72
C ARG A 175 -19.45 -5.57 -0.28
N ILE A 176 -18.15 -5.65 -0.02
CA ILE A 176 -17.58 -5.39 1.31
C ILE A 176 -17.81 -3.91 1.68
N LEU A 177 -17.48 -2.99 0.79
CA LEU A 177 -17.64 -1.56 1.01
C LEU A 177 -19.11 -1.16 1.18
N GLU A 178 -20.00 -1.69 0.34
CA GLU A 178 -21.45 -1.44 0.44
C GLU A 178 -22.04 -1.93 1.78
N ARG A 179 -21.63 -3.11 2.27
CA ARG A 179 -22.03 -3.62 3.59
C ARG A 179 -21.49 -2.76 4.73
N ALA A 180 -20.31 -2.19 4.56
CA ALA A 180 -19.69 -1.31 5.54
C ALA A 180 -20.32 0.10 5.59
N GLY A 181 -21.27 0.42 4.70
CA GLY A 181 -21.96 1.70 4.71
C GLY A 181 -21.40 2.72 3.70
N PHE A 182 -20.70 2.27 2.69
CA PHE A 182 -20.28 3.12 1.58
C PHE A 182 -21.25 3.03 0.40
N ASP A 183 -21.43 4.16 -0.32
CA ASP A 183 -22.21 4.21 -1.55
C ASP A 183 -21.34 4.02 -2.79
N ALA A 184 -21.93 3.32 -3.77
CA ALA A 184 -21.47 3.20 -5.15
C ALA A 184 -19.92 3.24 -5.32
N PRO A 185 -19.18 2.25 -4.81
CA PRO A 185 -17.74 2.20 -5.00
C PRO A 185 -17.38 2.21 -6.48
N ARG A 186 -16.45 3.08 -6.85
CA ARG A 186 -15.93 3.19 -8.22
C ARG A 186 -14.54 2.62 -8.28
N PHE A 187 -14.26 1.84 -9.31
CA PHE A 187 -12.97 1.19 -9.55
C PHE A 187 -12.38 1.74 -10.84
N GLN A 188 -11.24 2.38 -10.73
CA GLN A 188 -10.45 2.82 -11.89
C GLN A 188 -9.24 1.89 -12.02
N ASP A 189 -9.03 1.34 -13.20
CA ASP A 189 -7.84 0.56 -13.53
C ASP A 189 -6.62 1.49 -13.57
N VAL A 190 -5.59 1.12 -12.82
CA VAL A 190 -4.28 1.80 -12.81
C VAL A 190 -3.25 0.78 -13.28
N HIS A 191 -2.66 1.05 -14.44
CA HIS A 191 -1.67 0.21 -15.09
C HIS A 191 -0.34 0.94 -15.11
N GLU A 192 0.46 0.69 -14.10
CA GLU A 192 1.77 1.29 -13.91
C GLU A 192 2.79 0.21 -13.55
N PRO A 193 4.04 0.32 -14.01
CA PRO A 193 5.06 -0.63 -13.62
C PRO A 193 5.53 -0.42 -12.18
N VAL A 194 5.92 -1.50 -11.53
CA VAL A 194 6.68 -1.49 -10.27
C VAL A 194 8.17 -1.35 -10.61
N LEU A 195 8.83 -0.33 -10.08
CA LEU A 195 10.25 -0.06 -10.33
C LEU A 195 11.11 -0.67 -9.23
N TYR A 196 11.89 -1.71 -9.56
CA TYR A 196 12.71 -2.44 -8.58
C TYR A 196 14.11 -1.87 -8.37
N GLY A 197 14.58 -0.98 -9.23
CA GLY A 197 15.90 -0.37 -9.08
C GLY A 197 16.40 0.22 -10.39
N HIS A 198 17.45 1.04 -10.26
CA HIS A 198 18.09 1.70 -11.41
C HIS A 198 19.00 0.75 -12.21
N ASP A 199 19.35 -0.41 -11.63
CA ASP A 199 20.12 -1.47 -12.26
C ASP A 199 19.73 -2.85 -11.72
N LEU A 200 20.27 -3.89 -12.35
CA LEU A 200 19.97 -5.28 -12.02
C LEU A 200 20.41 -5.68 -10.60
N ASP A 201 21.54 -5.17 -10.10
CA ASP A 201 22.03 -5.53 -8.78
C ASP A 201 21.17 -4.91 -7.68
N ALA A 202 20.75 -3.66 -7.85
CA ALA A 202 19.79 -3.00 -6.98
C ALA A 202 18.45 -3.74 -6.97
N ALA A 203 17.92 -4.07 -8.15
CA ALA A 203 16.66 -4.80 -8.30
C ALA A 203 16.70 -6.17 -7.61
N LEU A 204 17.77 -6.92 -7.81
CA LEU A 204 17.94 -8.23 -7.19
C LEU A 204 18.02 -8.11 -5.66
N ALA A 205 18.76 -7.12 -5.15
CA ALA A 205 18.86 -6.89 -3.70
C ALA A 205 17.49 -6.60 -3.08
N ILE A 206 16.65 -5.82 -3.76
CA ILE A 206 15.31 -5.47 -3.33
C ILE A 206 14.38 -6.69 -3.32
N VAL A 207 14.30 -7.41 -4.44
CA VAL A 207 13.45 -8.60 -4.56
C VAL A 207 13.83 -9.66 -3.52
N ARG A 208 15.13 -9.86 -3.27
CA ARG A 208 15.61 -10.75 -2.20
C ARG A 208 15.24 -10.27 -0.80
N GLY A 209 15.03 -8.98 -0.61
CA GLY A 209 14.59 -8.38 0.64
C GLY A 209 13.10 -8.53 0.93
N PHE A 210 12.28 -8.93 -0.03
CA PHE A 210 10.87 -9.22 0.22
C PHE A 210 10.72 -10.38 1.20
N GLN A 211 9.79 -10.26 2.13
CA GLN A 211 9.58 -11.26 3.16
C GLN A 211 9.29 -12.65 2.56
N SER A 212 8.45 -12.73 1.51
CA SER A 212 8.13 -13.97 0.81
C SER A 212 9.36 -14.57 0.14
N THR A 213 10.12 -13.78 -0.61
CA THR A 213 11.33 -14.22 -1.30
C THR A 213 12.41 -14.67 -0.31
N SER A 214 12.64 -13.87 0.75
CA SER A 214 13.61 -14.20 1.79
C SER A 214 13.24 -15.49 2.52
N ALA A 215 11.97 -15.68 2.86
CA ALA A 215 11.48 -16.92 3.48
C ALA A 215 11.60 -18.13 2.53
N ALA A 216 11.27 -17.96 1.25
CA ALA A 216 11.43 -19.00 0.23
C ALA A 216 12.89 -19.45 0.11
N LEU A 217 13.82 -18.50 -0.01
CA LEU A 217 15.25 -18.80 -0.11
C LEU A 217 15.82 -19.46 1.15
N ALA A 218 15.34 -19.08 2.34
CA ALA A 218 15.79 -19.64 3.61
C ALA A 218 15.39 -21.12 3.81
N ASN A 219 14.42 -21.62 3.08
CA ASN A 219 13.97 -23.00 3.11
C ASN A 219 14.73 -23.94 2.14
N LEU A 220 15.63 -23.39 1.32
CA LEU A 220 16.44 -24.11 0.35
C LEU A 220 17.83 -24.41 0.92
N ASN A 221 18.49 -25.46 0.41
CA ASN A 221 19.93 -25.63 0.65
C ASN A 221 20.74 -24.62 -0.17
N ASP A 222 22.06 -24.52 0.09
CA ASP A 222 22.91 -23.49 -0.50
C ASP A 222 22.95 -23.54 -2.04
N ASP A 223 23.00 -24.72 -2.65
CA ASP A 223 23.03 -24.88 -4.10
C ASP A 223 21.68 -24.53 -4.74
N GLU A 224 20.57 -24.94 -4.13
CA GLU A 224 19.22 -24.62 -4.57
C GLU A 224 18.96 -23.10 -4.45
N ALA A 225 19.37 -22.50 -3.34
CA ALA A 225 19.24 -21.06 -3.11
C ALA A 225 20.06 -20.26 -4.13
N ALA A 226 21.30 -20.67 -4.41
CA ALA A 226 22.13 -20.05 -5.45
C ALA A 226 21.47 -20.16 -6.83
N GLY A 227 20.93 -21.34 -7.19
CA GLY A 227 20.16 -21.52 -8.43
C GLY A 227 18.92 -20.66 -8.52
N ALA A 228 18.16 -20.50 -7.43
CA ALA A 228 16.98 -19.64 -7.37
C ALA A 228 17.36 -18.15 -7.54
N VAL A 229 18.44 -17.71 -6.91
CA VAL A 229 18.96 -16.33 -7.05
C VAL A 229 19.39 -16.06 -8.50
N GLU A 230 20.02 -17.03 -9.17
CA GLU A 230 20.42 -16.85 -10.58
C GLU A 230 19.20 -16.79 -11.52
N ARG A 231 18.15 -17.57 -11.26
CA ARG A 231 16.89 -17.46 -11.99
C ARG A 231 16.21 -16.10 -11.77
N LEU A 232 16.18 -15.60 -10.52
CA LEU A 232 15.69 -14.25 -10.22
C LEU A 232 16.48 -13.19 -10.98
N ARG A 233 17.82 -13.28 -10.99
CA ARG A 233 18.69 -12.37 -11.74
C ARG A 233 18.36 -12.40 -13.24
N SER A 234 18.24 -13.58 -13.82
CA SER A 234 17.90 -13.75 -15.24
C SER A 234 16.52 -13.17 -15.57
N THR A 235 15.52 -13.41 -14.71
CA THR A 235 14.18 -12.85 -14.86
C THR A 235 14.22 -11.33 -14.84
N LEU A 236 14.87 -10.73 -13.84
CA LEU A 236 14.99 -9.28 -13.71
C LEU A 236 15.76 -8.65 -14.88
N ALA A 237 16.81 -9.31 -15.39
CA ALA A 237 17.57 -8.84 -16.55
C ALA A 237 16.69 -8.73 -17.81
N GLY A 238 15.71 -9.62 -17.97
CA GLY A 238 14.74 -9.55 -19.06
C GLY A 238 13.78 -8.34 -18.98
N HIS A 239 13.73 -7.66 -17.84
CA HIS A 239 12.89 -6.49 -17.58
C HIS A 239 13.70 -5.19 -17.37
N ASP A 240 15.00 -5.22 -17.64
CA ASP A 240 15.85 -4.02 -17.60
C ASP A 240 15.60 -3.18 -18.87
N THR A 241 15.10 -1.97 -18.68
CA THR A 241 14.79 -1.04 -19.79
C THR A 241 15.96 -0.14 -20.17
N ASN A 242 17.13 -0.31 -19.54
CA ASN A 242 18.35 0.53 -19.71
C ASN A 242 18.16 2.04 -19.40
N GLU A 243 16.97 2.59 -19.63
CA GLU A 243 16.68 4.01 -19.40
C GLU A 243 16.02 4.29 -18.05
N ARG A 244 15.17 3.36 -17.59
CA ARG A 244 14.36 3.52 -16.37
C ARG A 244 14.73 2.51 -15.28
N GLY A 245 15.69 1.62 -15.56
CA GLY A 245 16.03 0.50 -14.68
C GLY A 245 15.10 -0.69 -14.84
N VAL A 246 15.10 -1.58 -13.84
CA VAL A 246 14.33 -2.83 -13.86
C VAL A 246 12.90 -2.56 -13.40
N ALA A 247 11.94 -2.78 -14.29
CA ALA A 247 10.53 -2.53 -14.02
C ALA A 247 9.66 -3.71 -14.49
N LEU A 248 8.73 -4.14 -13.64
CA LEU A 248 7.79 -5.20 -13.97
C LEU A 248 6.35 -4.65 -13.98
N ASP A 249 5.56 -5.19 -14.90
CA ASP A 249 4.18 -4.76 -15.10
C ASP A 249 3.28 -5.10 -13.92
N SER A 250 2.39 -4.17 -13.58
CA SER A 250 1.44 -4.34 -12.49
C SER A 250 0.11 -3.66 -12.76
N ARG A 251 -0.93 -4.14 -12.10
CA ARG A 251 -2.24 -3.50 -12.09
C ARG A 251 -2.78 -3.33 -10.69
N SER A 252 -3.34 -2.16 -10.45
CA SER A 252 -4.02 -1.82 -9.20
C SER A 252 -5.40 -1.23 -9.46
N TRP A 253 -6.25 -1.28 -8.44
CA TRP A 253 -7.50 -0.53 -8.41
C TRP A 253 -7.28 0.77 -7.63
N LEU A 254 -7.61 1.89 -8.24
CA LEU A 254 -7.94 3.10 -7.53
C LEU A 254 -9.44 3.06 -7.21
N ILE A 255 -9.76 2.94 -5.93
CA ILE A 255 -11.14 2.81 -5.45
C ILE A 255 -11.56 4.10 -4.78
N THR A 256 -12.69 4.65 -5.17
CA THR A 256 -13.32 5.79 -4.52
C THR A 256 -14.72 5.43 -4.09
N ALA A 257 -15.10 5.83 -2.87
CA ALA A 257 -16.44 5.64 -2.33
C ALA A 257 -16.80 6.78 -1.38
N THR A 258 -18.07 6.91 -1.04
CA THR A 258 -18.57 7.94 -0.11
C THR A 258 -19.32 7.25 1.02
N ARG A 259 -19.11 7.65 2.27
CA ARG A 259 -19.90 7.17 3.38
C ARG A 259 -21.36 7.63 3.20
N ARG A 260 -22.31 6.70 3.38
CA ARG A 260 -23.74 7.03 3.35
C ARG A 260 -24.09 8.10 4.37
N ARG A 261 -25.11 8.87 4.05
CA ARG A 261 -25.79 9.69 5.06
C ARG A 261 -26.41 8.77 6.10
N ASP A 262 -26.37 9.18 7.35
CA ASP A 262 -27.18 8.53 8.36
C ASP A 262 -28.65 8.86 8.03
N ASP A 263 -29.49 7.83 7.81
CA ASP A 263 -30.94 8.04 7.59
C ASP A 263 -31.51 8.77 8.81
N ALA A 264 -32.15 9.90 8.57
CA ALA A 264 -32.72 10.77 9.60
C ALA A 264 -33.99 10.17 10.21
#